data_0ac4b48751a6349a9e18f9309e30fcb5
#
_entry.id   0ac4b48751a6349a9e18f9309e30fcb5
#
_cell.length_a   1.000
_cell.length_b   1.000
_cell.length_c   1.000
_cell.angle_alpha   90.00
_cell.angle_beta   90.00
_cell.angle_gamma   90.00
#
_symmetry.space_group_name_H-M   'P 1'
#
loop_
_entity.id
_entity.type
_entity.pdbx_description
1 polymer ?
#
loop_
_entity_poly.entity_id
_entity_poly.type
_entity_poly.pdbx_seq_one_letter_code
_entity_poly.pdbx_strand_id
1 'polypeptide(L)'
;MARRMKTVNIVLLAALGAAIVGAVVAVNWTGELELKRDQGVTRGAYLGAGTYTLQVEASGPVTVQIEAQTDEDAVMNRKQTVYQGEADGAVFTLPEGNRSATFRISAETPVCISSIRYEGDAAGGLKLKYKLLPEAIAGRIQNLRSEGNVVQRFVYISDAMKLFRKSPVTGLGMGAFENGIYSVQAYHYETKYVHNHYVQTMVDTGILGLALWLGLLGASAAAVIRLWRRRTEERTMGAALCAMLLFIMIHAAVEVDFSSSYSLPYGFGAFAVIELFCGDMVPLRLSGKTVRRCMVWAETLGLLVFAVLLGMNLRAASLAEEGSYTAMEKAAALDPYEWMDHELAYVYSAAAEEELPASMQNTMTKYLADLEKLHSNSVPRYLAKIYFSMGNIDKAFEVLNQYVDYVPSNPEAWNGAFGIILEYDDGSETFRQGIAQLWEKLERWNQQNLGAVSLSKDVTAYLAGRLGAA
;
A
#
# COMPACT_ATOMS: atom_id res chain seq x y z
N MET A 1 -34.11 14.71 36.78
CA MET A 1 -33.19 14.84 35.63
C MET A 1 -32.35 13.59 35.38
N ALA A 2 -31.60 13.05 36.32
CA ALA A 2 -30.77 11.84 36.16
C ALA A 2 -31.52 10.60 35.69
N ARG A 3 -32.77 10.37 36.09
CA ARG A 3 -33.59 9.22 35.65
C ARG A 3 -33.98 9.34 34.18
N ARG A 4 -34.29 10.54 33.65
CA ARG A 4 -34.58 10.80 32.23
C ARG A 4 -33.31 10.60 31.37
N MET A 5 -32.14 11.00 31.86
CA MET A 5 -30.87 10.76 31.13
C MET A 5 -30.51 9.28 31.00
N LYS A 6 -30.75 8.47 32.04
CA LYS A 6 -30.55 7.01 31.93
C LYS A 6 -31.46 6.39 30.89
N THR A 7 -32.74 6.83 30.83
CA THR A 7 -33.70 6.33 29.85
C THR A 7 -33.31 6.69 28.42
N VAL A 8 -32.87 7.93 28.16
CA VAL A 8 -32.41 8.37 26.82
C VAL A 8 -31.15 7.59 26.37
N ASN A 9 -30.21 7.36 27.27
CA ASN A 9 -29.01 6.57 26.94
C ASN A 9 -29.35 5.10 26.64
N ILE A 10 -30.28 4.52 27.39
CA ILE A 10 -30.77 3.14 27.14
C ILE A 10 -31.48 3.08 25.78
N VAL A 11 -32.32 4.07 25.45
CA VAL A 11 -33.02 4.13 24.16
C VAL A 11 -32.02 4.26 23.00
N LEU A 12 -31.00 5.12 23.15
CA LEU A 12 -29.97 5.29 22.11
C LEU A 12 -29.09 4.04 21.93
N LEU A 13 -28.70 3.39 23.02
CA LEU A 13 -27.97 2.11 22.94
C LEU A 13 -28.84 1.01 22.34
N ALA A 14 -30.13 0.97 22.69
CA ALA A 14 -31.08 0.05 22.09
C ALA A 14 -31.28 0.34 20.59
N ALA A 15 -31.39 1.63 20.21
CA ALA A 15 -31.48 2.05 18.81
C ALA A 15 -30.21 1.70 18.01
N LEU A 16 -29.02 1.92 18.58
CA LEU A 16 -27.76 1.52 17.98
C LEU A 16 -27.66 -0.01 17.84
N GLY A 17 -28.03 -0.76 18.89
CA GLY A 17 -28.10 -2.20 18.86
C GLY A 17 -29.08 -2.70 17.78
N ALA A 18 -30.27 -2.10 17.71
CA ALA A 18 -31.26 -2.41 16.68
C ALA A 18 -30.76 -2.08 15.27
N ALA A 19 -30.02 -0.95 15.10
CA ALA A 19 -29.41 -0.59 13.82
C ALA A 19 -28.33 -1.61 13.39
N ILE A 20 -27.49 -2.05 14.33
CA ILE A 20 -26.47 -3.08 14.07
C ILE A 20 -27.14 -4.41 13.70
N VAL A 21 -28.12 -4.85 14.48
CA VAL A 21 -28.88 -6.06 14.16
C VAL A 21 -29.59 -5.93 12.82
N GLY A 22 -30.22 -4.77 12.55
CA GLY A 22 -30.85 -4.47 11.27
C GLY A 22 -29.87 -4.53 10.10
N ALA A 23 -28.67 -3.98 10.27
CA ALA A 23 -27.62 -4.06 9.25
C ALA A 23 -27.15 -5.51 9.03
N VAL A 24 -26.95 -6.29 10.09
CA VAL A 24 -26.59 -7.72 10.01
C VAL A 24 -27.69 -8.51 9.30
N VAL A 25 -28.96 -8.26 9.62
CA VAL A 25 -30.09 -8.89 8.94
C VAL A 25 -30.14 -8.48 7.48
N ALA A 26 -29.98 -7.18 7.19
CA ALA A 26 -30.05 -6.66 5.82
C ALA A 26 -28.99 -7.26 4.90
N VAL A 27 -27.75 -7.50 5.39
CA VAL A 27 -26.66 -8.11 4.61
C VAL A 27 -26.72 -9.65 4.58
N ASN A 28 -27.62 -10.28 5.31
CA ASN A 28 -27.81 -11.73 5.33
C ASN A 28 -29.17 -12.19 4.79
N TRP A 29 -30.17 -11.31 4.76
CA TRP A 29 -31.45 -11.65 4.23
C TRP A 29 -31.50 -11.48 2.71
N THR A 30 -31.21 -12.56 2.01
CA THR A 30 -31.22 -12.64 0.55
C THR A 30 -32.51 -13.32 0.05
N GLY A 31 -32.80 -13.10 -1.21
CA GLY A 31 -33.93 -13.68 -1.91
C GLY A 31 -33.57 -14.09 -3.31
N GLU A 32 -34.57 -14.55 -4.03
CA GLU A 32 -34.49 -14.96 -5.41
C GLU A 32 -34.00 -13.81 -6.32
N LEU A 33 -33.31 -14.16 -7.39
CA LEU A 33 -32.81 -13.24 -8.39
C LEU A 33 -33.55 -13.46 -9.70
N GLU A 34 -34.28 -12.45 -10.13
CA GLU A 34 -34.90 -12.43 -11.44
C GLU A 34 -33.93 -11.83 -12.46
N LEU A 35 -33.55 -12.58 -13.46
CA LEU A 35 -32.80 -12.12 -14.62
C LEU A 35 -33.77 -11.92 -15.79
N LYS A 36 -33.66 -10.77 -16.44
CA LYS A 36 -34.29 -10.48 -17.72
C LYS A 36 -33.50 -11.12 -18.84
N ARG A 37 -34.08 -11.18 -20.01
CA ARG A 37 -33.40 -11.65 -21.22
C ARG A 37 -32.08 -10.91 -21.42
N ASP A 38 -31.01 -11.63 -21.68
CA ASP A 38 -29.65 -11.12 -21.93
C ASP A 38 -29.06 -10.28 -20.78
N GLN A 39 -29.63 -10.41 -19.58
CA GLN A 39 -29.12 -9.73 -18.38
C GLN A 39 -28.10 -10.59 -17.67
N GLY A 40 -26.92 -10.00 -17.41
CA GLY A 40 -25.88 -10.60 -16.58
C GLY A 40 -25.76 -9.93 -15.21
N VAL A 41 -25.41 -10.70 -14.22
CA VAL A 41 -25.06 -10.21 -12.86
C VAL A 41 -23.76 -10.84 -12.40
N THR A 42 -23.02 -10.11 -11.58
CA THR A 42 -21.77 -10.58 -10.99
C THR A 42 -21.95 -10.83 -9.50
N ARG A 43 -21.44 -11.96 -9.02
CA ARG A 43 -21.39 -12.32 -7.60
C ARG A 43 -20.01 -12.79 -7.22
N GLY A 44 -19.55 -12.45 -6.02
CA GLY A 44 -18.24 -12.85 -5.53
C GLY A 44 -18.35 -13.76 -4.30
N ALA A 45 -17.39 -14.66 -4.17
CA ALA A 45 -17.17 -15.47 -2.98
C ALA A 45 -15.67 -15.54 -2.66
N TYR A 46 -15.33 -15.51 -1.37
CA TYR A 46 -13.96 -15.81 -0.93
C TYR A 46 -13.83 -17.33 -0.87
N LEU A 47 -13.11 -17.90 -1.84
CA LEU A 47 -12.87 -19.33 -1.99
C LEU A 47 -11.38 -19.58 -2.13
N GLY A 48 -10.87 -20.53 -1.35
CA GLY A 48 -9.49 -21.02 -1.49
C GLY A 48 -9.30 -21.92 -2.70
N ALA A 49 -8.09 -22.40 -2.89
CA ALA A 49 -7.77 -23.44 -3.87
C ALA A 49 -8.61 -24.70 -3.62
N GLY A 50 -8.96 -25.42 -4.67
CA GLY A 50 -9.72 -26.66 -4.57
C GLY A 50 -10.68 -26.89 -5.72
N THR A 51 -11.38 -28.01 -5.69
CA THR A 51 -12.37 -28.37 -6.70
C THR A 51 -13.77 -28.25 -6.11
N TYR A 52 -14.67 -27.62 -6.86
CA TYR A 52 -16.02 -27.29 -6.47
C TYR A 52 -17.02 -27.69 -7.53
N THR A 53 -18.20 -28.06 -7.08
CA THR A 53 -19.37 -28.30 -7.95
C THR A 53 -20.43 -27.26 -7.64
N LEU A 54 -21.00 -26.64 -8.67
CA LEU A 54 -22.06 -25.66 -8.55
C LEU A 54 -23.41 -26.36 -8.65
N GLN A 55 -24.33 -26.01 -7.75
CA GLN A 55 -25.72 -26.47 -7.76
C GLN A 55 -26.61 -25.24 -7.92
N VAL A 56 -27.46 -25.24 -8.92
CA VAL A 56 -28.32 -24.10 -9.26
C VAL A 56 -29.79 -24.51 -9.27
N GLU A 57 -30.59 -23.85 -8.46
CA GLU A 57 -32.04 -23.98 -8.50
C GLU A 57 -32.62 -22.78 -9.25
N ALA A 58 -33.10 -23.00 -10.47
CA ALA A 58 -33.63 -21.95 -11.34
C ALA A 58 -34.82 -22.45 -12.17
N SER A 59 -35.66 -21.52 -12.63
CA SER A 59 -36.81 -21.80 -13.48
C SER A 59 -36.48 -22.11 -14.95
N GLY A 60 -35.21 -22.00 -15.35
CA GLY A 60 -34.73 -22.22 -16.71
C GLY A 60 -33.20 -22.28 -16.77
N PRO A 61 -32.62 -22.45 -17.96
CA PRO A 61 -31.17 -22.58 -18.13
C PRO A 61 -30.44 -21.31 -17.75
N VAL A 62 -29.34 -21.48 -17.01
CA VAL A 62 -28.46 -20.41 -16.54
C VAL A 62 -27.05 -20.73 -16.97
N THR A 63 -26.34 -19.75 -17.51
CA THR A 63 -24.92 -19.85 -17.84
C THR A 63 -24.09 -19.11 -16.81
N VAL A 64 -22.89 -19.62 -16.56
CA VAL A 64 -21.92 -18.99 -15.66
C VAL A 64 -20.53 -18.95 -16.28
N GLN A 65 -19.86 -17.82 -16.09
CA GLN A 65 -18.41 -17.71 -16.25
C GLN A 65 -17.81 -17.53 -14.85
N ILE A 66 -16.87 -18.40 -14.50
CA ILE A 66 -16.20 -18.39 -13.19
C ILE A 66 -14.77 -17.94 -13.40
N GLU A 67 -14.39 -16.87 -12.70
CA GLU A 67 -13.05 -16.28 -12.73
C GLU A 67 -12.40 -16.46 -11.36
N ALA A 68 -11.22 -17.09 -11.35
CA ALA A 68 -10.35 -17.19 -10.19
C ALA A 68 -9.48 -15.94 -10.03
N GLN A 69 -9.11 -15.63 -8.81
CA GLN A 69 -8.17 -14.57 -8.51
C GLN A 69 -7.29 -14.96 -7.33
N THR A 70 -6.00 -15.17 -7.60
CA THR A 70 -4.95 -15.38 -6.61
C THR A 70 -4.49 -14.04 -6.01
N ASP A 71 -3.62 -14.09 -4.99
CA ASP A 71 -2.99 -12.88 -4.45
C ASP A 71 -2.19 -12.13 -5.52
N GLU A 72 -1.47 -12.87 -6.38
CA GLU A 72 -0.73 -12.32 -7.53
C GLU A 72 -1.67 -11.66 -8.53
N ASP A 73 -2.73 -12.38 -8.94
CA ASP A 73 -3.70 -11.85 -9.91
C ASP A 73 -4.38 -10.57 -9.39
N ALA A 74 -4.63 -10.50 -8.06
CA ALA A 74 -5.23 -9.32 -7.45
C ALA A 74 -4.32 -8.10 -7.55
N VAL A 75 -3.03 -8.23 -7.20
CA VAL A 75 -2.07 -7.12 -7.27
C VAL A 75 -1.74 -6.72 -8.71
N MET A 76 -1.78 -7.68 -9.64
CA MET A 76 -1.61 -7.45 -11.08
C MET A 76 -2.90 -7.04 -11.80
N ASN A 77 -4.00 -6.89 -11.08
CA ASN A 77 -5.33 -6.59 -11.61
C ASN A 77 -5.77 -7.56 -12.74
N ARG A 78 -5.48 -8.86 -12.55
CA ARG A 78 -5.83 -9.94 -13.47
C ARG A 78 -6.90 -10.84 -12.88
N LYS A 79 -7.59 -11.59 -13.75
CA LYS A 79 -8.49 -12.69 -13.38
C LYS A 79 -8.33 -13.80 -14.38
N GLN A 80 -8.40 -15.05 -13.92
CA GLN A 80 -8.28 -16.24 -14.76
C GLN A 80 -9.65 -16.89 -14.91
N THR A 81 -10.16 -17.04 -16.13
CA THR A 81 -11.38 -17.81 -16.38
C THR A 81 -11.07 -19.30 -16.19
N VAL A 82 -11.69 -19.91 -15.19
CA VAL A 82 -11.54 -21.34 -14.86
C VAL A 82 -12.69 -22.20 -15.34
N TYR A 83 -13.85 -21.59 -15.62
CA TYR A 83 -15.01 -22.26 -16.16
C TYR A 83 -15.91 -21.29 -16.94
N GLN A 84 -16.51 -21.78 -18.02
CA GLN A 84 -17.55 -21.07 -18.74
C GLN A 84 -18.51 -22.09 -19.38
N GLY A 85 -19.79 -22.03 -19.04
CA GLY A 85 -20.78 -22.95 -19.54
C GLY A 85 -22.08 -22.92 -18.75
N GLU A 86 -22.82 -24.04 -18.79
CA GLU A 86 -24.04 -24.23 -18.00
C GLU A 86 -23.70 -24.20 -16.50
N ALA A 87 -24.56 -23.54 -15.72
CA ALA A 87 -24.27 -23.29 -14.32
C ALA A 87 -24.57 -24.48 -13.41
N ASP A 88 -25.66 -25.21 -13.67
CA ASP A 88 -26.03 -26.35 -12.84
C ASP A 88 -25.16 -27.57 -13.13
N GLY A 89 -24.60 -28.16 -12.06
CA GLY A 89 -23.65 -29.27 -12.17
C GLY A 89 -22.24 -28.84 -12.64
N ALA A 90 -21.95 -27.55 -12.80
CA ALA A 90 -20.64 -27.07 -13.22
C ALA A 90 -19.55 -27.49 -12.22
N VAL A 91 -18.52 -28.18 -12.69
CA VAL A 91 -17.34 -28.54 -11.91
C VAL A 91 -16.19 -27.61 -12.31
N PHE A 92 -15.58 -26.94 -11.33
CA PHE A 92 -14.47 -26.03 -11.57
C PHE A 92 -13.38 -26.19 -10.50
N THR A 93 -12.15 -25.96 -10.90
CA THR A 93 -10.98 -26.03 -10.02
C THR A 93 -10.34 -24.66 -9.88
N LEU A 94 -10.18 -24.20 -8.65
CA LEU A 94 -9.49 -22.97 -8.32
C LEU A 94 -8.01 -23.26 -8.04
N PRO A 95 -7.10 -22.45 -8.59
CA PRO A 95 -5.67 -22.66 -8.46
C PRO A 95 -5.15 -22.48 -7.03
N GLU A 96 -3.95 -22.98 -6.77
CA GLU A 96 -3.25 -22.75 -5.50
C GLU A 96 -3.06 -21.25 -5.25
N GLY A 97 -3.23 -20.81 -4.01
CA GLY A 97 -3.18 -19.39 -3.64
C GLY A 97 -4.43 -18.59 -4.00
N ASN A 98 -5.49 -19.22 -4.52
CA ASN A 98 -6.74 -18.52 -4.82
C ASN A 98 -7.36 -17.90 -3.56
N ARG A 99 -7.84 -16.66 -3.68
CA ARG A 99 -8.50 -15.91 -2.59
C ARG A 99 -9.96 -15.63 -2.86
N SER A 100 -10.31 -15.40 -4.11
CA SER A 100 -11.69 -15.08 -4.49
C SER A 100 -12.06 -15.74 -5.81
N ALA A 101 -13.35 -16.04 -5.94
CA ALA A 101 -13.96 -16.45 -7.17
C ALA A 101 -15.08 -15.48 -7.55
N THR A 102 -15.09 -15.05 -8.81
CA THR A 102 -16.09 -14.18 -9.39
C THR A 102 -17.00 -15.01 -10.30
N PHE A 103 -18.30 -14.97 -10.05
CA PHE A 103 -19.32 -15.67 -10.83
C PHE A 103 -20.09 -14.64 -11.66
N ARG A 104 -19.94 -14.67 -12.98
CA ARG A 104 -20.73 -13.88 -13.92
C ARG A 104 -21.86 -14.76 -14.41
N ILE A 105 -23.07 -14.49 -13.94
CA ILE A 105 -24.26 -15.30 -14.15
C ILE A 105 -25.11 -14.60 -15.20
N SER A 106 -25.55 -15.30 -16.23
CA SER A 106 -26.40 -14.79 -17.30
C SER A 106 -27.43 -15.82 -17.76
N ALA A 107 -28.49 -15.33 -18.42
CA ALA A 107 -29.53 -16.16 -19.01
C ALA A 107 -30.03 -15.54 -20.31
N GLU A 108 -30.22 -16.37 -21.33
CA GLU A 108 -30.75 -15.96 -22.65
C GLU A 108 -32.26 -15.70 -22.63
N THR A 109 -32.96 -16.27 -21.67
CA THR A 109 -34.40 -16.11 -21.45
C THR A 109 -34.66 -15.61 -20.05
N PRO A 110 -35.78 -14.96 -19.77
CA PRO A 110 -36.14 -14.57 -18.42
C PRO A 110 -36.17 -15.77 -17.48
N VAL A 111 -35.42 -15.72 -16.38
CA VAL A 111 -35.27 -16.82 -15.42
C VAL A 111 -35.31 -16.28 -13.98
N CYS A 112 -35.93 -17.05 -13.09
CA CYS A 112 -35.86 -16.82 -11.66
C CYS A 112 -34.91 -17.84 -11.04
N ILE A 113 -33.88 -17.37 -10.34
CA ILE A 113 -32.89 -18.19 -9.66
C ILE A 113 -33.18 -18.14 -8.16
N SER A 114 -33.54 -19.29 -7.58
CA SER A 114 -33.86 -19.41 -6.16
C SER A 114 -32.62 -19.60 -5.30
N SER A 115 -31.64 -20.40 -5.76
CA SER A 115 -30.38 -20.61 -5.05
C SER A 115 -29.22 -20.94 -6.01
N ILE A 116 -28.01 -20.53 -5.63
CA ILE A 116 -26.74 -21.01 -6.20
C ILE A 116 -25.85 -21.40 -5.03
N ARG A 117 -25.51 -22.67 -4.96
CA ARG A 117 -24.64 -23.26 -3.94
C ARG A 117 -23.41 -23.85 -4.59
N TYR A 118 -22.32 -23.89 -3.84
CA TYR A 118 -21.11 -24.58 -4.23
C TYR A 118 -20.75 -25.58 -3.13
N GLU A 119 -20.25 -26.74 -3.54
CA GLU A 119 -19.82 -27.83 -2.66
C GLU A 119 -18.50 -28.40 -3.19
N GLY A 120 -17.66 -28.87 -2.27
CA GLY A 120 -16.32 -29.42 -2.57
C GLY A 120 -15.41 -29.22 -1.39
N ASP A 121 -14.20 -28.68 -1.61
CA ASP A 121 -13.24 -28.39 -0.54
C ASP A 121 -13.76 -27.37 0.48
N ALA A 122 -14.74 -26.56 0.10
CA ALA A 122 -15.60 -25.81 0.99
C ALA A 122 -17.03 -25.81 0.46
N ALA A 123 -18.01 -25.56 1.34
CA ALA A 123 -19.40 -25.46 0.97
C ALA A 123 -19.99 -24.09 1.34
N GLY A 124 -20.89 -23.59 0.49
CA GLY A 124 -21.55 -22.30 0.73
C GLY A 124 -22.55 -21.92 -0.36
N GLY A 125 -23.02 -20.68 -0.32
CA GLY A 125 -23.96 -20.18 -1.31
C GLY A 125 -23.69 -18.74 -1.69
N LEU A 126 -24.03 -18.40 -2.94
CA LEU A 126 -23.94 -17.03 -3.43
C LEU A 126 -25.11 -16.20 -2.92
N LYS A 127 -24.83 -14.99 -2.47
CA LYS A 127 -25.87 -14.02 -2.08
C LYS A 127 -26.45 -13.38 -3.33
N LEU A 128 -27.62 -13.82 -3.76
CA LEU A 128 -28.21 -13.45 -5.05
C LEU A 128 -28.77 -12.02 -5.06
N LYS A 129 -29.73 -11.72 -4.18
CA LYS A 129 -30.39 -10.41 -4.07
C LYS A 129 -30.67 -10.08 -2.61
N TYR A 130 -30.22 -8.91 -2.15
CA TYR A 130 -30.56 -8.45 -0.80
C TYR A 130 -31.98 -7.87 -0.77
N LYS A 131 -32.82 -8.35 0.16
CA LYS A 131 -34.22 -7.94 0.25
C LYS A 131 -34.43 -6.56 0.87
N LEU A 132 -33.57 -6.16 1.78
CA LEU A 132 -33.70 -4.93 2.58
C LEU A 132 -32.79 -3.80 2.18
N LEU A 133 -31.84 -4.04 1.27
CA LEU A 133 -30.90 -3.01 0.84
C LEU A 133 -31.34 -2.38 -0.48
N PRO A 134 -31.29 -1.04 -0.62
CA PRO A 134 -31.41 -0.37 -1.90
C PRO A 134 -30.39 -0.91 -2.90
N GLU A 135 -30.76 -1.01 -4.17
CA GLU A 135 -29.94 -1.65 -5.21
C GLU A 135 -28.54 -1.02 -5.33
N ALA A 136 -28.44 0.31 -5.18
CA ALA A 136 -27.16 1.02 -5.19
C ALA A 136 -26.20 0.59 -4.06
N ILE A 137 -26.72 0.23 -2.88
CA ILE A 137 -25.94 -0.26 -1.74
C ILE A 137 -25.70 -1.77 -1.89
N ALA A 138 -26.72 -2.51 -2.28
CA ALA A 138 -26.65 -3.95 -2.51
C ALA A 138 -25.57 -4.31 -3.54
N GLY A 139 -25.56 -3.61 -4.69
CA GLY A 139 -24.56 -3.79 -5.74
C GLY A 139 -23.14 -3.58 -5.25
N ARG A 140 -22.87 -2.53 -4.46
CA ARG A 140 -21.54 -2.29 -3.88
C ARG A 140 -21.11 -3.40 -2.93
N ILE A 141 -22.00 -3.86 -2.03
CA ILE A 141 -21.68 -4.94 -1.08
C ILE A 141 -21.45 -6.27 -1.82
N GLN A 142 -22.18 -6.54 -2.88
CA GLN A 142 -22.03 -7.73 -3.72
C GLN A 142 -20.70 -7.72 -4.47
N ASN A 143 -20.30 -6.54 -4.99
CA ASN A 143 -19.07 -6.38 -5.74
C ASN A 143 -17.83 -6.39 -4.85
N LEU A 144 -17.91 -5.97 -3.57
CA LEU A 144 -16.77 -6.01 -2.65
C LEU A 144 -16.07 -7.37 -2.59
N ARG A 145 -16.82 -8.47 -2.77
CA ARG A 145 -16.26 -9.83 -2.74
C ARG A 145 -15.62 -10.27 -4.08
N SER A 146 -15.91 -9.57 -5.14
CA SER A 146 -15.38 -9.82 -6.49
C SER A 146 -14.38 -8.76 -6.95
N GLU A 147 -14.17 -7.71 -6.15
CA GLU A 147 -13.20 -6.64 -6.45
C GLU A 147 -11.79 -7.02 -5.99
N GLY A 148 -10.86 -7.04 -6.95
CA GLY A 148 -9.43 -7.27 -6.69
C GLY A 148 -8.84 -6.32 -5.65
N ASN A 149 -9.33 -5.08 -5.58
CA ASN A 149 -8.86 -4.06 -4.62
C ASN A 149 -8.92 -4.52 -3.15
N VAL A 150 -9.87 -5.36 -2.77
CA VAL A 150 -9.96 -5.87 -1.39
C VAL A 150 -8.86 -6.90 -1.14
N VAL A 151 -8.64 -7.81 -2.10
CA VAL A 151 -7.57 -8.81 -2.00
C VAL A 151 -6.20 -8.13 -2.01
N GLN A 152 -5.99 -7.12 -2.85
CA GLN A 152 -4.75 -6.32 -2.87
C GLN A 152 -4.43 -5.76 -1.47
N ARG A 153 -5.41 -5.22 -0.78
CA ARG A 153 -5.20 -4.67 0.58
C ARG A 153 -4.74 -5.72 1.58
N PHE A 154 -5.21 -6.96 1.47
CA PHE A 154 -4.70 -8.06 2.30
C PHE A 154 -3.23 -8.37 2.00
N VAL A 155 -2.82 -8.33 0.73
CA VAL A 155 -1.42 -8.50 0.33
C VAL A 155 -0.57 -7.36 0.90
N TYR A 156 -1.01 -6.10 0.74
CA TYR A 156 -0.29 -4.92 1.27
C TYR A 156 -0.12 -4.99 2.79
N ILE A 157 -1.17 -5.37 3.52
CA ILE A 157 -1.10 -5.54 4.98
C ILE A 157 -0.14 -6.68 5.35
N SER A 158 -0.17 -7.80 4.62
CA SER A 158 0.74 -8.93 4.86
C SER A 158 2.19 -8.52 4.70
N ASP A 159 2.52 -7.80 3.61
CA ASP A 159 3.88 -7.34 3.34
C ASP A 159 4.31 -6.23 4.30
N ALA A 160 3.39 -5.31 4.65
CA ALA A 160 3.61 -4.32 5.69
C ALA A 160 3.97 -4.96 7.05
N MET A 161 3.32 -6.07 7.39
CA MET A 161 3.63 -6.80 8.62
C MET A 161 5.01 -7.50 8.58
N LYS A 162 5.51 -7.88 7.39
CA LYS A 162 6.89 -8.36 7.24
C LYS A 162 7.89 -7.21 7.52
N LEU A 163 7.61 -6.01 7.00
CA LEU A 163 8.43 -4.82 7.29
C LEU A 163 8.38 -4.43 8.77
N PHE A 164 7.20 -4.37 9.37
CA PHE A 164 7.03 -4.06 10.79
C PHE A 164 7.88 -4.95 11.70
N ARG A 165 7.99 -6.25 11.38
CA ARG A 165 8.81 -7.19 12.16
C ARG A 165 10.30 -6.84 12.18
N LYS A 166 10.81 -6.06 11.20
CA LYS A 166 12.21 -5.63 11.16
C LYS A 166 12.52 -4.57 12.23
N SER A 167 11.54 -3.73 12.62
CA SER A 167 11.68 -2.71 13.68
C SER A 167 10.35 -2.46 14.41
N PRO A 168 9.91 -3.39 15.29
CA PRO A 168 8.56 -3.33 15.83
C PRO A 168 8.34 -2.21 16.87
N VAL A 169 9.40 -1.70 17.51
CA VAL A 169 9.26 -0.71 18.59
C VAL A 169 9.19 0.71 18.03
N THR A 170 10.13 1.11 17.20
CA THR A 170 10.31 2.48 16.69
C THR A 170 9.89 2.65 15.23
N GLY A 171 9.58 1.55 14.54
CA GLY A 171 9.33 1.56 13.09
C GLY A 171 10.60 1.74 12.26
N LEU A 172 10.42 1.87 10.96
CA LEU A 172 11.50 1.99 9.97
C LEU A 172 11.68 3.43 9.45
N GLY A 173 10.85 4.36 9.91
CA GLY A 173 10.84 5.75 9.45
C GLY A 173 9.69 6.06 8.49
N MET A 174 9.44 7.36 8.29
CA MET A 174 8.41 7.82 7.35
C MET A 174 8.74 7.38 5.92
N GLY A 175 7.73 6.87 5.20
CA GLY A 175 7.91 6.33 3.84
C GLY A 175 8.54 4.94 3.79
N ALA A 176 8.74 4.29 4.92
CA ALA A 176 9.35 2.97 5.00
C ALA A 176 8.58 1.89 4.21
N PHE A 177 7.26 2.01 4.10
CA PHE A 177 6.48 1.09 3.28
C PHE A 177 6.76 1.29 1.79
N GLU A 178 6.68 2.51 1.28
CA GLU A 178 6.93 2.85 -0.12
C GLU A 178 8.32 2.38 -0.58
N ASN A 179 9.35 2.62 0.23
CA ASN A 179 10.73 2.28 -0.12
C ASN A 179 11.11 0.84 0.25
N GLY A 180 10.53 0.27 1.28
CA GLY A 180 10.90 -1.05 1.79
C GLY A 180 10.09 -2.22 1.23
N ILE A 181 8.93 -1.97 0.61
CA ILE A 181 8.01 -3.00 0.12
C ILE A 181 8.69 -3.98 -0.84
N TYR A 182 9.54 -3.49 -1.72
CA TYR A 182 10.24 -4.29 -2.73
C TYR A 182 11.08 -5.41 -2.14
N SER A 183 11.57 -5.24 -0.91
CA SER A 183 12.42 -6.23 -0.22
C SER A 183 11.62 -7.38 0.44
N VAL A 184 10.30 -7.34 0.41
CA VAL A 184 9.44 -8.31 1.13
C VAL A 184 8.28 -8.86 0.30
N GLN A 185 7.97 -8.24 -0.85
CA GLN A 185 6.89 -8.69 -1.72
C GLN A 185 7.30 -9.96 -2.49
N ALA A 186 6.35 -10.88 -2.64
CA ALA A 186 6.54 -12.10 -3.45
C ALA A 186 6.25 -11.85 -4.94
N TYR A 187 5.42 -10.86 -5.23
CA TYR A 187 5.02 -10.45 -6.58
C TYR A 187 5.29 -8.96 -6.74
N HIS A 188 5.78 -8.55 -7.90
CA HIS A 188 6.02 -7.14 -8.13
C HIS A 188 4.71 -6.35 -8.26
N TYR A 189 4.54 -5.34 -7.45
CA TYR A 189 3.49 -4.34 -7.55
C TYR A 189 4.01 -3.02 -6.95
N GLU A 190 3.47 -1.93 -7.42
CA GLU A 190 3.80 -0.61 -6.92
C GLU A 190 2.65 -0.05 -6.09
N THR A 191 2.94 0.33 -4.88
CA THR A 191 2.03 1.07 -4.03
C THR A 191 2.79 1.91 -3.03
N LYS A 192 2.33 3.13 -2.85
CA LYS A 192 2.93 4.08 -1.91
C LYS A 192 2.50 3.82 -0.47
N TYR A 193 1.31 3.27 -0.29
CA TYR A 193 0.67 3.15 1.02
C TYR A 193 0.03 1.78 1.24
N VAL A 194 -0.06 1.40 2.52
CA VAL A 194 -0.72 0.14 2.95
C VAL A 194 -2.24 0.16 2.76
N HIS A 195 -2.86 1.34 2.56
CA HIS A 195 -4.31 1.55 2.60
C HIS A 195 -4.95 1.10 3.93
N ASN A 196 -4.20 1.30 5.00
CA ASN A 196 -4.64 1.14 6.39
C ASN A 196 -3.70 1.97 7.26
N HIS A 197 -4.18 3.10 7.76
CA HIS A 197 -3.33 4.04 8.49
C HIS A 197 -2.77 3.46 9.80
N TYR A 198 -3.48 2.53 10.46
CA TYR A 198 -2.96 1.89 11.67
C TYR A 198 -1.74 1.03 11.36
N VAL A 199 -1.81 0.23 10.29
CA VAL A 199 -0.68 -0.61 9.85
C VAL A 199 0.45 0.26 9.29
N GLN A 200 0.13 1.31 8.53
CA GLN A 200 1.11 2.29 8.05
C GLN A 200 1.89 2.90 9.23
N THR A 201 1.17 3.36 10.27
CA THR A 201 1.79 3.90 11.48
C THR A 201 2.68 2.88 12.19
N MET A 202 2.28 1.60 12.21
CA MET A 202 3.14 0.53 12.77
C MET A 202 4.45 0.38 11.98
N VAL A 203 4.41 0.42 10.67
CA VAL A 203 5.61 0.31 9.83
C VAL A 203 6.51 1.52 10.00
N ASP A 204 5.92 2.73 9.96
CA ASP A 204 6.68 3.97 9.96
C ASP A 204 7.23 4.33 11.36
N THR A 205 6.46 4.12 12.42
CA THR A 205 6.76 4.62 13.78
C THR A 205 6.69 3.56 14.88
N GLY A 206 6.47 2.31 14.49
CA GLY A 206 6.40 1.18 15.42
C GLY A 206 5.18 1.20 16.34
N ILE A 207 5.24 0.34 17.36
CA ILE A 207 4.18 0.24 18.38
C ILE A 207 4.06 1.53 19.21
N LEU A 208 5.15 2.31 19.34
CA LEU A 208 5.15 3.58 20.06
C LEU A 208 4.28 4.62 19.33
N GLY A 209 4.45 4.77 18.01
CA GLY A 209 3.62 5.67 17.23
C GLY A 209 2.15 5.23 17.18
N LEU A 210 1.90 3.93 17.02
CA LEU A 210 0.54 3.40 17.11
C LEU A 210 -0.11 3.69 18.46
N ALA A 211 0.62 3.52 19.57
CA ALA A 211 0.12 3.81 20.91
C ALA A 211 -0.24 5.30 21.07
N LEU A 212 0.58 6.22 20.54
CA LEU A 212 0.30 7.65 20.53
C LEU A 212 -0.93 7.99 19.69
N TRP A 213 -1.06 7.38 18.51
CA TRP A 213 -2.22 7.53 17.63
C TRP A 213 -3.51 7.06 18.31
N LEU A 214 -3.51 5.85 18.88
CA LEU A 214 -4.65 5.33 19.63
C LEU A 214 -4.94 6.16 20.88
N GLY A 215 -3.92 6.71 21.52
CA GLY A 215 -4.05 7.66 22.63
C GLY A 215 -4.78 8.93 22.23
N LEU A 216 -4.44 9.52 21.07
CA LEU A 216 -5.12 10.69 20.51
C LEU A 216 -6.60 10.40 20.21
N LEU A 217 -6.87 9.28 19.55
CA LEU A 217 -8.25 8.83 19.27
C LEU A 217 -9.04 8.61 20.57
N GLY A 218 -8.43 7.95 21.55
CA GLY A 218 -9.03 7.69 22.86
C GLY A 218 -9.32 8.97 23.67
N ALA A 219 -8.39 9.92 23.65
CA ALA A 219 -8.57 11.22 24.30
C ALA A 219 -9.69 12.02 23.63
N SER A 220 -9.73 12.06 22.31
CA SER A 220 -10.79 12.70 21.52
C SER A 220 -12.15 12.06 21.80
N ALA A 221 -12.23 10.72 21.80
CA ALA A 221 -13.46 10.02 22.15
C ALA A 221 -13.93 10.31 23.58
N ALA A 222 -13.01 10.32 24.54
CA ALA A 222 -13.33 10.65 25.93
C ALA A 222 -13.85 12.10 26.06
N ALA A 223 -13.28 13.06 25.33
CA ALA A 223 -13.70 14.45 25.32
C ALA A 223 -15.12 14.60 24.75
N VAL A 224 -15.38 14.03 23.58
CA VAL A 224 -16.69 14.08 22.92
C VAL A 224 -17.78 13.39 23.76
N ILE A 225 -17.48 12.21 24.36
CA ILE A 225 -18.43 11.50 25.24
C ILE A 225 -18.74 12.34 26.48
N ARG A 226 -17.74 13.02 27.05
CA ARG A 226 -17.95 13.90 28.20
C ARG A 226 -18.80 15.13 27.85
N LEU A 227 -18.54 15.77 26.71
CA LEU A 227 -19.38 16.87 26.20
C LEU A 227 -20.84 16.40 26.09
N TRP A 228 -21.09 15.30 25.37
CA TRP A 228 -22.41 14.75 25.16
C TRP A 228 -23.15 14.37 26.45
N ARG A 229 -22.41 13.90 27.49
CA ARG A 229 -22.97 13.53 28.78
C ARG A 229 -23.23 14.72 29.69
N ARG A 230 -22.38 15.75 29.68
CA ARG A 230 -22.42 16.84 30.63
C ARG A 230 -23.23 18.03 30.15
N ARG A 231 -23.19 18.35 28.86
CA ARG A 231 -23.87 19.52 28.29
C ARG A 231 -25.08 19.07 27.48
N THR A 232 -26.26 19.07 28.16
CA THR A 232 -27.51 18.62 27.52
C THR A 232 -27.96 19.50 26.36
N GLU A 233 -27.60 20.77 26.36
CA GLU A 233 -27.92 21.76 25.32
C GLU A 233 -27.08 21.53 24.06
N GLU A 234 -25.89 20.95 24.21
CA GLU A 234 -24.95 20.70 23.11
C GLU A 234 -24.96 19.24 22.60
N ARG A 235 -26.00 18.46 22.91
CA ARG A 235 -26.07 17.05 22.55
C ARG A 235 -26.03 16.81 21.04
N THR A 236 -26.64 17.68 20.26
CA THR A 236 -26.60 17.58 18.80
C THR A 236 -25.18 17.75 18.29
N MET A 237 -24.43 18.71 18.82
CA MET A 237 -23.02 18.91 18.53
C MET A 237 -22.20 17.68 18.95
N GLY A 238 -22.40 17.21 20.19
CA GLY A 238 -21.73 16.00 20.66
C GLY A 238 -21.99 14.77 19.81
N ALA A 239 -23.20 14.59 19.30
CA ALA A 239 -23.52 13.51 18.37
C ALA A 239 -22.83 13.67 17.00
N ALA A 240 -22.78 14.90 16.47
CA ALA A 240 -22.08 15.19 15.21
C ALA A 240 -20.56 14.93 15.34
N LEU A 241 -19.94 15.36 16.44
CA LEU A 241 -18.52 15.10 16.71
C LEU A 241 -18.23 13.60 16.94
N CYS A 242 -19.14 12.87 17.57
CA CYS A 242 -19.07 11.40 17.65
C CYS A 242 -19.09 10.75 16.28
N ALA A 243 -20.04 11.15 15.42
CA ALA A 243 -20.14 10.62 14.06
C ALA A 243 -18.88 10.92 13.24
N MET A 244 -18.36 12.15 13.34
CA MET A 244 -17.11 12.56 12.68
C MET A 244 -15.91 11.72 13.15
N LEU A 245 -15.76 11.53 14.47
CA LEU A 245 -14.66 10.72 15.01
C LEU A 245 -14.78 9.24 14.60
N LEU A 246 -15.98 8.67 14.66
CA LEU A 246 -16.23 7.31 14.18
C LEU A 246 -15.91 7.16 12.69
N PHE A 247 -16.30 8.14 11.88
CA PHE A 247 -15.95 8.14 10.46
C PHE A 247 -14.44 8.12 10.27
N ILE A 248 -13.70 9.00 10.96
CA ILE A 248 -12.23 9.04 10.91
C ILE A 248 -11.63 7.68 11.29
N MET A 249 -12.09 7.09 12.40
CA MET A 249 -11.57 5.81 12.90
C MET A 249 -11.80 4.66 11.90
N ILE A 250 -12.99 4.60 11.30
CA ILE A 250 -13.36 3.55 10.35
C ILE A 250 -12.64 3.79 9.02
N HIS A 251 -12.62 5.02 8.53
CA HIS A 251 -12.02 5.35 7.24
C HIS A 251 -10.51 5.15 7.26
N ALA A 252 -9.83 5.53 8.35
CA ALA A 252 -8.40 5.27 8.55
C ALA A 252 -8.03 3.77 8.58
N ALA A 253 -8.99 2.87 8.84
CA ALA A 253 -8.75 1.43 8.77
C ALA A 253 -8.75 0.89 7.32
N VAL A 254 -9.25 1.64 6.36
CA VAL A 254 -9.38 1.20 4.96
C VAL A 254 -8.75 2.16 3.95
N GLU A 255 -8.25 3.32 4.40
CA GLU A 255 -7.64 4.35 3.56
C GLU A 255 -6.44 5.04 4.22
N VAL A 256 -5.83 5.98 3.49
CA VAL A 256 -4.53 6.62 3.80
C VAL A 256 -4.66 8.07 4.26
N ASP A 257 -5.77 8.45 4.89
CA ASP A 257 -6.14 9.84 5.21
C ASP A 257 -5.06 10.65 5.92
N PHE A 258 -4.30 10.01 6.81
CA PHE A 258 -3.23 10.65 7.58
C PHE A 258 -1.83 10.38 7.03
N SER A 259 -1.73 9.73 5.88
CA SER A 259 -0.45 9.46 5.19
C SER A 259 -0.34 10.26 3.88
N SER A 260 -1.47 10.72 3.33
CA SER A 260 -1.50 11.53 2.12
C SER A 260 -1.47 13.02 2.46
N SER A 261 -0.60 13.78 1.79
CA SER A 261 -0.50 15.23 1.97
C SER A 261 -1.79 15.98 1.67
N TYR A 262 -2.66 15.44 0.81
CA TYR A 262 -3.94 16.06 0.45
C TYR A 262 -4.99 15.92 1.57
N SER A 263 -5.06 14.78 2.24
CA SER A 263 -6.08 14.47 3.25
C SER A 263 -5.63 14.79 4.67
N LEU A 264 -4.32 14.84 4.94
CA LEU A 264 -3.74 15.14 6.24
C LEU A 264 -4.32 16.43 6.90
N PRO A 265 -4.43 17.58 6.21
CA PRO A 265 -4.99 18.80 6.80
C PRO A 265 -6.45 18.64 7.23
N TYR A 266 -7.26 17.88 6.47
CA TYR A 266 -8.66 17.63 6.81
C TYR A 266 -8.78 16.73 8.03
N GLY A 267 -7.95 15.69 8.13
CA GLY A 267 -7.91 14.79 9.27
C GLY A 267 -7.53 15.53 10.57
N PHE A 268 -6.45 16.30 10.56
CA PHE A 268 -6.06 17.11 11.73
C PHE A 268 -7.00 18.28 11.98
N GLY A 269 -7.61 18.87 10.94
CA GLY A 269 -8.68 19.86 11.08
C GLY A 269 -9.87 19.33 11.87
N ALA A 270 -10.25 18.07 11.67
CA ALA A 270 -11.31 17.44 12.45
C ALA A 270 -10.94 17.31 13.94
N PHE A 271 -9.70 16.97 14.28
CA PHE A 271 -9.23 16.99 15.68
C PHE A 271 -9.22 18.40 16.26
N ALA A 272 -8.84 19.42 15.49
CA ALA A 272 -8.93 20.82 15.92
C ALA A 272 -10.37 21.26 16.21
N VAL A 273 -11.35 20.81 15.41
CA VAL A 273 -12.77 21.04 15.67
C VAL A 273 -13.20 20.34 16.97
N ILE A 274 -12.77 19.10 17.21
CA ILE A 274 -13.05 18.42 18.49
C ILE A 274 -12.46 19.20 19.65
N GLU A 275 -11.22 19.66 19.54
CA GLU A 275 -10.57 20.46 20.58
C GLU A 275 -11.30 21.78 20.84
N LEU A 276 -11.74 22.48 19.80
CA LEU A 276 -12.48 23.74 19.91
C LEU A 276 -13.76 23.60 20.76
N PHE A 277 -14.50 22.51 20.57
CA PHE A 277 -15.77 22.28 21.29
C PHE A 277 -15.63 21.47 22.56
N CYS A 278 -14.58 20.69 22.73
CA CYS A 278 -14.41 19.72 23.81
C CYS A 278 -13.16 19.93 24.67
N GLY A 279 -12.32 20.93 24.38
CA GLY A 279 -11.03 21.11 25.07
C GLY A 279 -11.12 21.30 26.58
N ASP A 280 -12.24 21.81 27.06
CA ASP A 280 -12.51 21.92 28.50
C ASP A 280 -13.05 20.63 29.15
N MET A 281 -13.42 19.63 28.34
CA MET A 281 -13.97 18.36 28.82
C MET A 281 -12.90 17.41 29.34
N VAL A 282 -11.67 17.52 28.89
CA VAL A 282 -10.51 16.74 29.34
C VAL A 282 -9.40 17.72 29.74
N PRO A 283 -9.55 18.44 30.85
CA PRO A 283 -8.52 19.37 31.23
C PRO A 283 -7.25 18.63 31.58
N LEU A 284 -6.23 18.81 30.75
CA LEU A 284 -4.87 18.54 31.18
C LEU A 284 -4.60 19.48 32.33
N ARG A 285 -4.36 18.93 33.54
CA ARG A 285 -3.99 19.73 34.74
C ARG A 285 -2.64 20.45 34.61
N LEU A 286 -2.20 20.67 33.37
CA LEU A 286 -1.04 21.46 32.99
C LEU A 286 -1.35 22.97 32.98
N SER A 287 -2.23 23.45 33.85
CA SER A 287 -2.80 24.79 33.84
C SER A 287 -1.96 25.86 34.54
N GLY A 288 -0.66 25.83 34.41
CA GLY A 288 0.20 26.94 34.80
C GLY A 288 0.46 27.88 33.61
N LYS A 289 0.52 29.20 33.86
CA LYS A 289 0.98 30.20 32.88
C LYS A 289 2.28 29.77 32.20
N THR A 290 3.14 29.06 32.94
CA THR A 290 4.43 28.51 32.47
C THR A 290 4.23 27.44 31.41
N VAL A 291 3.34 26.49 31.62
CA VAL A 291 3.11 25.40 30.65
C VAL A 291 2.52 25.93 29.36
N ARG A 292 1.54 26.81 29.41
CA ARG A 292 1.00 27.47 28.22
C ARG A 292 2.08 28.23 27.45
N ARG A 293 3.00 28.93 28.16
CA ARG A 293 4.14 29.59 27.53
C ARG A 293 5.08 28.58 26.90
N CYS A 294 5.40 27.47 27.57
CA CYS A 294 6.22 26.40 27.00
C CYS A 294 5.60 25.79 25.72
N MET A 295 4.29 25.57 25.69
CA MET A 295 3.59 25.08 24.50
C MET A 295 3.69 26.09 23.34
N VAL A 296 3.38 27.39 23.60
CA VAL A 296 3.52 28.42 22.56
C VAL A 296 4.95 28.53 22.05
N TRP A 297 5.95 28.44 22.94
CA TRP A 297 7.35 28.45 22.53
C TRP A 297 7.73 27.20 21.71
N ALA A 298 7.21 26.01 22.08
CA ALA A 298 7.44 24.79 21.33
C ALA A 298 6.84 24.84 19.92
N GLU A 299 5.59 25.35 19.80
CA GLU A 299 4.94 25.56 18.50
C GLU A 299 5.71 26.61 17.66
N THR A 300 6.09 27.75 18.27
CA THR A 300 6.86 28.79 17.58
C THR A 300 8.22 28.26 17.11
N LEU A 301 8.92 27.48 17.95
CA LEU A 301 10.17 26.85 17.58
C LEU A 301 9.98 25.83 16.44
N GLY A 302 8.92 25.03 16.49
CA GLY A 302 8.58 24.07 15.43
C GLY A 302 8.35 24.77 14.08
N LEU A 303 7.59 25.87 14.08
CA LEU A 303 7.36 26.68 12.87
C LEU A 303 8.65 27.34 12.37
N LEU A 304 9.51 27.81 13.27
CA LEU A 304 10.80 28.39 12.89
C LEU A 304 11.71 27.34 12.27
N VAL A 305 11.81 26.15 12.88
CA VAL A 305 12.60 25.02 12.32
C VAL A 305 12.06 24.64 10.94
N PHE A 306 10.74 24.51 10.79
CA PHE A 306 10.14 24.23 9.49
C PHE A 306 10.46 25.30 8.44
N ALA A 307 10.35 26.59 8.78
CA ALA A 307 10.67 27.69 7.87
C ALA A 307 12.14 27.70 7.47
N VAL A 308 13.07 27.37 8.40
CA VAL A 308 14.51 27.25 8.12
C VAL A 308 14.75 26.07 7.16
N LEU A 309 14.20 24.89 7.44
CA LEU A 309 14.38 23.72 6.59
C LEU A 309 13.81 23.94 5.18
N LEU A 310 12.64 24.56 5.07
CA LEU A 310 12.07 24.95 3.78
C LEU A 310 12.95 25.95 3.05
N GLY A 311 13.48 26.95 3.73
CA GLY A 311 14.40 27.94 3.15
C GLY A 311 15.71 27.29 2.66
N MET A 312 16.23 26.32 3.40
CA MET A 312 17.41 25.54 3.01
C MET A 312 17.13 24.73 1.73
N ASN A 313 16.01 24.01 1.67
CA ASN A 313 15.63 23.23 0.49
C ASN A 313 15.42 24.12 -0.76
N LEU A 314 14.67 25.23 -0.63
CA LEU A 314 14.49 26.18 -1.73
C LEU A 314 15.80 26.78 -2.22
N ARG A 315 16.74 27.05 -1.32
CA ARG A 315 18.08 27.56 -1.70
C ARG A 315 18.91 26.49 -2.37
N ALA A 316 18.86 25.25 -1.90
CA ALA A 316 19.55 24.11 -2.53
C ALA A 316 19.04 23.87 -3.95
N ALA A 317 17.73 23.87 -4.16
CA ALA A 317 17.12 23.76 -5.48
C ALA A 317 17.62 24.87 -6.44
N SER A 318 17.66 26.13 -5.96
CA SER A 318 18.21 27.24 -6.75
C SER A 318 19.70 27.07 -7.09
N LEU A 319 20.49 26.49 -6.19
CA LEU A 319 21.90 26.19 -6.44
C LEU A 319 22.06 25.06 -7.46
N ALA A 320 21.21 24.03 -7.38
CA ALA A 320 21.24 22.91 -8.33
C ALA A 320 21.01 23.38 -9.78
N GLU A 321 20.14 24.38 -9.99
CA GLU A 321 19.90 24.98 -11.31
C GLU A 321 21.15 25.67 -11.91
N GLU A 322 22.12 26.08 -11.10
CA GLU A 322 23.37 26.69 -11.58
C GLU A 322 24.27 25.69 -12.33
N GLY A 323 24.14 24.37 -12.06
CA GLY A 323 24.83 23.29 -12.76
C GLY A 323 26.35 23.23 -12.58
N SER A 324 26.94 24.07 -11.72
CA SER A 324 28.39 24.05 -11.44
C SER A 324 28.71 23.09 -10.29
N TYR A 325 29.90 22.47 -10.30
CA TYR A 325 30.36 21.57 -9.23
C TYR A 325 30.29 22.21 -7.85
N THR A 326 30.72 23.46 -7.73
CA THR A 326 30.68 24.22 -6.46
C THR A 326 29.23 24.46 -6.01
N ALA A 327 28.31 24.66 -6.94
CA ALA A 327 26.89 24.82 -6.61
C ALA A 327 26.23 23.49 -6.18
N MET A 328 26.57 22.38 -6.84
CA MET A 328 26.12 21.04 -6.45
C MET A 328 26.63 20.64 -5.06
N GLU A 329 27.93 20.91 -4.73
CA GLU A 329 28.46 20.69 -3.38
C GLU A 329 27.71 21.50 -2.32
N LYS A 330 27.40 22.77 -2.60
CA LYS A 330 26.64 23.61 -1.67
C LYS A 330 25.19 23.15 -1.56
N ALA A 331 24.59 22.71 -2.65
CA ALA A 331 23.23 22.17 -2.66
C ALA A 331 23.17 20.89 -1.81
N ALA A 332 24.05 19.93 -2.03
CA ALA A 332 24.12 18.69 -1.26
C ALA A 332 24.35 18.94 0.26
N ALA A 333 25.19 19.91 0.60
CA ALA A 333 25.44 20.27 1.99
C ALA A 333 24.26 21.02 2.65
N LEU A 334 23.43 21.69 1.86
CA LEU A 334 22.35 22.54 2.36
C LEU A 334 21.00 21.80 2.40
N ASP A 335 20.77 20.86 1.47
CA ASP A 335 19.47 20.18 1.35
C ASP A 335 19.32 19.08 2.40
N PRO A 336 18.36 19.18 3.32
CA PRO A 336 18.14 18.14 4.33
C PRO A 336 17.35 16.93 3.80
N TYR A 337 16.78 17.01 2.58
CA TYR A 337 15.85 16.01 2.05
C TYR A 337 16.37 15.32 0.79
N GLU A 338 16.85 16.11 -0.19
CA GLU A 338 17.24 15.64 -1.53
C GLU A 338 18.77 15.71 -1.75
N TRP A 339 19.56 15.73 -0.68
CA TRP A 339 21.03 15.81 -0.75
C TRP A 339 21.63 14.74 -1.66
N MET A 340 21.05 13.54 -1.69
CA MET A 340 21.50 12.42 -2.52
C MET A 340 21.39 12.71 -4.03
N ASP A 341 20.37 13.45 -4.47
CA ASP A 341 20.19 13.79 -5.88
C ASP A 341 21.28 14.78 -6.32
N HIS A 342 21.66 15.70 -5.44
CA HIS A 342 22.75 16.63 -5.70
C HIS A 342 24.12 15.94 -5.72
N GLU A 343 24.35 14.99 -4.81
CA GLU A 343 25.57 14.17 -4.81
C GLU A 343 25.63 13.27 -6.06
N LEU A 344 24.52 12.65 -6.44
CA LEU A 344 24.44 11.82 -7.64
C LEU A 344 24.71 12.65 -8.91
N ALA A 345 24.13 13.84 -9.02
CA ALA A 345 24.38 14.74 -10.14
C ALA A 345 25.86 15.15 -10.23
N TYR A 346 26.49 15.45 -9.07
CA TYR A 346 27.92 15.75 -8.99
C TYR A 346 28.77 14.57 -9.50
N VAL A 347 28.56 13.39 -8.96
CA VAL A 347 29.33 12.18 -9.29
C VAL A 347 29.16 11.81 -10.77
N TYR A 348 27.92 11.88 -11.28
CA TYR A 348 27.61 11.60 -12.68
C TYR A 348 28.36 12.56 -13.63
N SER A 349 28.34 13.85 -13.31
CA SER A 349 29.06 14.87 -14.10
C SER A 349 30.57 14.68 -14.00
N ALA A 350 31.11 14.42 -12.79
CA ALA A 350 32.53 14.22 -12.56
C ALA A 350 33.06 12.96 -13.25
N ALA A 351 32.27 11.88 -13.33
CA ALA A 351 32.67 10.65 -14.01
C ALA A 351 32.82 10.79 -15.54
N ALA A 352 32.28 11.84 -16.12
CA ALA A 352 32.40 12.15 -17.55
C ALA A 352 33.65 13.00 -17.91
N GLU A 353 34.36 13.52 -16.91
CA GLU A 353 35.55 14.34 -17.12
C GLU A 353 36.80 13.46 -17.32
N GLU A 354 37.65 13.78 -18.30
CA GLU A 354 38.89 13.04 -18.55
C GLU A 354 39.94 13.27 -17.44
N GLU A 355 40.02 14.49 -16.90
CA GLU A 355 40.94 14.86 -15.81
C GLU A 355 40.19 15.67 -14.74
N LEU A 356 40.18 15.17 -13.51
CA LEU A 356 39.60 15.85 -12.36
C LEU A 356 40.68 16.42 -11.45
N PRO A 357 40.54 17.69 -10.98
CA PRO A 357 41.36 18.22 -9.90
C PRO A 357 41.27 17.34 -8.64
N ALA A 358 42.38 17.25 -7.88
CA ALA A 358 42.46 16.39 -6.68
C ALA A 358 41.35 16.69 -5.64
N SER A 359 40.93 17.97 -5.50
CA SER A 359 39.83 18.35 -4.62
C SER A 359 38.51 17.73 -5.06
N MET A 360 38.25 17.74 -6.37
CA MET A 360 37.01 17.16 -6.93
C MET A 360 37.01 15.64 -6.87
N GLN A 361 38.17 14.98 -7.06
CA GLN A 361 38.32 13.54 -6.87
C GLN A 361 38.00 13.14 -5.43
N ASN A 362 38.43 13.89 -4.43
CA ASN A 362 38.14 13.64 -3.03
C ASN A 362 36.64 13.78 -2.72
N THR A 363 36.01 14.84 -3.24
CA THR A 363 34.54 15.03 -3.10
C THR A 363 33.76 13.89 -3.77
N MET A 364 34.13 13.52 -5.00
CA MET A 364 33.54 12.42 -5.74
C MET A 364 33.64 11.10 -4.95
N THR A 365 34.83 10.79 -4.41
CA THR A 365 35.07 9.57 -3.61
C THR A 365 34.15 9.55 -2.36
N LYS A 366 34.04 10.69 -1.68
CA LYS A 366 33.14 10.82 -0.53
C LYS A 366 31.69 10.58 -0.92
N TYR A 367 31.23 11.23 -1.97
CA TYR A 367 29.84 11.12 -2.42
C TYR A 367 29.49 9.70 -2.90
N LEU A 368 30.38 9.04 -3.63
CA LEU A 368 30.23 7.63 -3.98
C LEU A 368 30.04 6.76 -2.73
N ALA A 369 30.89 6.96 -1.70
CA ALA A 369 30.77 6.19 -0.47
C ALA A 369 29.49 6.48 0.35
N ASP A 370 28.92 7.67 0.24
CA ASP A 370 27.66 8.02 0.88
C ASP A 370 26.47 7.45 0.12
N LEU A 371 26.47 7.53 -1.22
CA LEU A 371 25.43 6.98 -2.09
C LEU A 371 25.38 5.45 -2.07
N GLU A 372 26.52 4.75 -1.92
CA GLU A 372 26.58 3.29 -1.79
C GLU A 372 25.86 2.75 -0.56
N LYS A 373 25.73 3.54 0.49
CA LYS A 373 25.03 3.13 1.73
C LYS A 373 23.51 3.20 1.60
N LEU A 374 23.01 3.82 0.51
CA LEU A 374 21.59 4.01 0.32
C LEU A 374 20.91 2.75 -0.20
N HIS A 375 19.89 2.33 0.49
CA HIS A 375 18.96 1.32 0.00
C HIS A 375 17.86 2.00 -0.82
N SER A 376 18.07 2.11 -2.13
CA SER A 376 17.18 2.78 -3.08
C SER A 376 16.91 1.89 -4.28
N ASN A 377 15.77 2.08 -4.92
CA ASN A 377 15.40 1.40 -6.16
C ASN A 377 15.94 2.11 -7.43
N SER A 378 16.58 3.26 -7.29
CA SER A 378 17.08 4.04 -8.43
C SER A 378 18.59 4.30 -8.38
N VAL A 379 19.12 4.76 -7.24
CA VAL A 379 20.52 5.17 -7.08
C VAL A 379 21.51 4.10 -7.53
N PRO A 380 21.38 2.80 -7.17
CA PRO A 380 22.36 1.79 -7.57
C PRO A 380 22.48 1.62 -9.09
N ARG A 381 21.44 1.86 -9.87
CA ARG A 381 21.51 1.79 -11.35
C ARG A 381 22.43 2.87 -11.91
N TYR A 382 22.33 4.09 -11.37
CA TYR A 382 23.20 5.19 -11.78
C TYR A 382 24.65 4.96 -11.32
N LEU A 383 24.83 4.46 -10.10
CA LEU A 383 26.17 4.11 -9.60
C LEU A 383 26.83 3.01 -10.43
N ALA A 384 26.08 1.99 -10.86
CA ALA A 384 26.60 0.95 -11.73
C ALA A 384 27.11 1.52 -13.07
N LYS A 385 26.33 2.41 -13.71
CA LYS A 385 26.78 3.10 -14.95
C LYS A 385 28.03 3.93 -14.71
N ILE A 386 28.08 4.66 -13.61
CA ILE A 386 29.24 5.46 -13.22
C ILE A 386 30.50 4.56 -13.04
N TYR A 387 30.35 3.44 -12.30
CA TYR A 387 31.47 2.53 -12.10
C TYR A 387 31.95 1.86 -13.39
N PHE A 388 31.02 1.45 -14.27
CA PHE A 388 31.38 0.93 -15.58
C PHE A 388 32.10 1.97 -16.43
N SER A 389 31.65 3.22 -16.48
CA SER A 389 32.33 4.30 -17.21
C SER A 389 33.70 4.61 -16.66
N MET A 390 33.95 4.40 -15.37
CA MET A 390 35.25 4.52 -14.72
C MET A 390 36.14 3.28 -14.89
N GLY A 391 35.65 2.21 -15.55
CA GLY A 391 36.39 0.95 -15.69
C GLY A 391 36.43 0.09 -14.41
N ASN A 392 35.64 0.43 -13.38
CA ASN A 392 35.56 -0.35 -12.13
C ASN A 392 34.47 -1.41 -12.22
N ILE A 393 34.72 -2.46 -12.99
CA ILE A 393 33.77 -3.51 -13.35
C ILE A 393 33.27 -4.25 -12.11
N ASP A 394 34.17 -4.61 -11.18
CA ASP A 394 33.83 -5.37 -9.97
C ASP A 394 32.83 -4.59 -9.09
N LYS A 395 33.08 -3.30 -8.90
CA LYS A 395 32.22 -2.45 -8.09
C LYS A 395 30.86 -2.22 -8.75
N ALA A 396 30.82 -2.08 -10.07
CA ALA A 396 29.57 -1.98 -10.83
C ALA A 396 28.69 -3.22 -10.63
N PHE A 397 29.27 -4.42 -10.73
CA PHE A 397 28.52 -5.66 -10.44
C PHE A 397 28.11 -5.80 -8.97
N GLU A 398 28.93 -5.37 -8.02
CA GLU A 398 28.56 -5.34 -6.60
C GLU A 398 27.30 -4.52 -6.38
N VAL A 399 27.26 -3.29 -6.93
CA VAL A 399 26.14 -2.38 -6.81
C VAL A 399 24.89 -2.92 -7.53
N LEU A 400 25.01 -3.55 -8.70
CA LEU A 400 23.91 -4.20 -9.39
C LEU A 400 23.36 -5.40 -8.58
N ASN A 401 24.23 -6.17 -7.95
CA ASN A 401 23.81 -7.25 -7.07
C ASN A 401 23.02 -6.75 -5.86
N GLN A 402 23.44 -5.66 -5.22
CA GLN A 402 22.69 -5.02 -4.14
C GLN A 402 21.33 -4.50 -4.62
N TYR A 403 21.28 -3.95 -5.84
CA TYR A 403 20.05 -3.46 -6.45
C TYR A 403 19.01 -4.56 -6.61
N VAL A 404 19.37 -5.68 -7.25
CA VAL A 404 18.43 -6.78 -7.46
C VAL A 404 18.07 -7.52 -6.16
N ASP A 405 18.94 -7.49 -5.15
CA ASP A 405 18.61 -7.98 -3.81
C ASP A 405 17.55 -7.10 -3.12
N TYR A 406 17.57 -5.81 -3.42
CA TYR A 406 16.61 -4.87 -2.86
C TYR A 406 15.23 -4.96 -3.52
N VAL A 407 15.18 -5.27 -4.85
CA VAL A 407 13.93 -5.33 -5.62
C VAL A 407 13.81 -6.66 -6.40
N PRO A 408 13.93 -7.82 -5.74
CA PRO A 408 14.11 -9.09 -6.41
C PRO A 408 12.89 -9.56 -7.22
N SER A 409 11.69 -9.09 -6.87
CA SER A 409 10.43 -9.45 -7.57
C SER A 409 10.15 -8.59 -8.80
N ASN A 410 10.94 -7.53 -9.05
CA ASN A 410 10.66 -6.56 -10.12
C ASN A 410 11.32 -6.98 -11.46
N PRO A 411 10.55 -7.37 -12.49
CA PRO A 411 11.10 -7.71 -13.82
C PRO A 411 11.85 -6.54 -14.47
N GLU A 412 11.41 -5.29 -14.26
CA GLU A 412 12.07 -4.11 -14.82
C GLU A 412 13.44 -3.85 -14.20
N ALA A 413 13.59 -4.19 -12.91
CA ALA A 413 14.88 -4.09 -12.24
C ALA A 413 15.91 -5.04 -12.84
N TRP A 414 15.53 -6.31 -13.07
CA TRP A 414 16.40 -7.30 -13.70
C TRP A 414 16.70 -6.95 -15.15
N ASN A 415 15.69 -6.56 -15.93
CA ASN A 415 15.89 -6.10 -17.31
C ASN A 415 16.79 -4.85 -17.37
N GLY A 416 16.60 -3.92 -16.43
CA GLY A 416 17.43 -2.72 -16.33
C GLY A 416 18.88 -3.03 -15.94
N ALA A 417 19.10 -3.96 -14.99
CA ALA A 417 20.44 -4.38 -14.60
C ALA A 417 21.19 -5.05 -15.77
N PHE A 418 20.56 -6.01 -16.43
CA PHE A 418 21.17 -6.66 -17.61
C PHE A 418 21.31 -5.72 -18.82
N GLY A 419 20.38 -4.76 -18.97
CA GLY A 419 20.46 -3.73 -20.00
C GLY A 419 21.67 -2.79 -19.80
N ILE A 420 21.95 -2.42 -18.57
CA ILE A 420 23.17 -1.64 -18.22
C ILE A 420 24.41 -2.49 -18.53
N ILE A 421 24.44 -3.76 -18.15
CA ILE A 421 25.59 -4.63 -18.45
C ILE A 421 25.81 -4.73 -19.95
N LEU A 422 24.76 -4.93 -20.74
CA LEU A 422 24.81 -5.02 -22.20
C LEU A 422 25.39 -3.75 -22.84
N GLU A 423 25.10 -2.57 -22.26
CA GLU A 423 25.60 -1.28 -22.74
C GLU A 423 27.15 -1.16 -22.59
N TYR A 424 27.72 -1.79 -21.56
CA TYR A 424 29.15 -1.64 -21.21
C TYR A 424 29.98 -2.91 -21.45
N ASP A 425 29.38 -4.06 -21.80
CA ASP A 425 30.08 -5.35 -21.94
C ASP A 425 31.15 -5.30 -23.05
N ASP A 426 32.39 -5.39 -22.65
CA ASP A 426 33.57 -5.40 -23.53
C ASP A 426 33.95 -6.78 -24.06
N GLY A 427 33.17 -7.81 -23.75
CA GLY A 427 33.43 -9.19 -24.13
C GLY A 427 34.39 -9.93 -23.19
N SER A 428 34.92 -9.30 -22.15
CA SER A 428 35.87 -9.89 -21.23
C SER A 428 35.31 -11.03 -20.39
N GLU A 429 36.20 -11.84 -19.84
CA GLU A 429 35.89 -12.90 -18.90
C GLU A 429 35.32 -12.36 -17.58
N THR A 430 35.76 -11.17 -17.15
CA THR A 430 35.24 -10.48 -15.95
C THR A 430 33.75 -10.17 -16.10
N PHE A 431 33.33 -9.62 -17.24
CA PHE A 431 31.93 -9.41 -17.54
C PHE A 431 31.16 -10.72 -17.56
N ARG A 432 31.70 -11.76 -18.22
CA ARG A 432 31.04 -13.08 -18.29
C ARG A 432 30.79 -13.67 -16.90
N GLN A 433 31.76 -13.55 -15.98
CA GLN A 433 31.62 -14.03 -14.60
C GLN A 433 30.57 -13.24 -13.82
N GLY A 434 30.56 -11.91 -13.92
CA GLY A 434 29.56 -11.06 -13.28
C GLY A 434 28.14 -11.33 -13.79
N ILE A 435 27.98 -11.51 -15.10
CA ILE A 435 26.71 -11.90 -15.76
C ILE A 435 26.24 -13.26 -15.23
N ALA A 436 27.12 -14.24 -15.16
CA ALA A 436 26.78 -15.58 -14.69
C ALA A 436 26.29 -15.58 -13.23
N GLN A 437 26.95 -14.82 -12.36
CA GLN A 437 26.52 -14.69 -10.96
C GLN A 437 25.14 -14.05 -10.83
N LEU A 438 24.88 -12.99 -11.60
CA LEU A 438 23.59 -12.30 -11.57
C LEU A 438 22.47 -13.18 -12.15
N TRP A 439 22.77 -13.93 -13.23
CA TRP A 439 21.86 -14.91 -13.83
C TRP A 439 21.49 -16.04 -12.87
N GLU A 440 22.48 -16.66 -12.21
CA GLU A 440 22.25 -17.72 -11.20
C GLU A 440 21.38 -17.21 -10.05
N LYS A 441 21.55 -15.94 -9.65
CA LYS A 441 20.73 -15.31 -8.63
C LYS A 441 19.27 -15.18 -9.08
N LEU A 442 19.02 -14.77 -10.33
CA LEU A 442 17.68 -14.68 -10.91
C LEU A 442 17.02 -16.06 -11.01
N GLU A 443 17.75 -17.06 -11.46
CA GLU A 443 17.22 -18.43 -11.55
C GLU A 443 16.82 -18.98 -10.18
N ARG A 444 17.66 -18.77 -9.17
CA ARG A 444 17.31 -19.15 -7.78
C ARG A 444 16.06 -18.44 -7.29
N TRP A 445 15.92 -17.14 -7.58
CA TRP A 445 14.73 -16.41 -7.22
C TRP A 445 13.47 -16.98 -7.88
N ASN A 446 13.51 -17.22 -9.18
CA ASN A 446 12.40 -17.79 -9.94
C ASN A 446 12.00 -19.19 -9.47
N GLN A 447 12.95 -20.02 -9.05
CA GLN A 447 12.67 -21.36 -8.49
C GLN A 447 12.00 -21.31 -7.11
N GLN A 448 12.28 -20.28 -6.30
CA GLN A 448 11.81 -20.16 -4.93
C GLN A 448 10.48 -19.41 -4.80
N ASN A 449 10.10 -18.67 -5.81
CA ASN A 449 8.94 -17.76 -5.75
C ASN A 449 7.91 -18.12 -6.83
N LEU A 450 6.65 -18.06 -6.46
CA LEU A 450 5.52 -18.37 -7.34
C LEU A 450 5.38 -17.40 -8.52
N GLY A 451 5.90 -16.17 -8.39
CA GLY A 451 5.93 -15.17 -9.45
C GLY A 451 7.27 -15.20 -10.17
N ALA A 452 7.34 -15.87 -11.32
CA ALA A 452 8.55 -15.86 -12.13
C ALA A 452 8.82 -14.47 -12.73
N VAL A 453 10.03 -13.97 -12.52
CA VAL A 453 10.53 -12.76 -13.19
C VAL A 453 10.86 -13.13 -14.64
N SER A 454 10.20 -12.46 -15.59
CA SER A 454 10.44 -12.63 -17.03
C SER A 454 11.39 -11.55 -17.56
N LEU A 455 12.34 -11.96 -18.40
CA LEU A 455 13.24 -11.05 -19.09
C LEU A 455 12.70 -10.68 -20.48
N SER A 456 13.11 -9.50 -20.97
CA SER A 456 12.84 -9.06 -22.34
C SER A 456 13.54 -9.97 -23.36
N LYS A 457 13.03 -9.99 -24.59
CA LYS A 457 13.63 -10.80 -25.67
C LYS A 457 15.09 -10.41 -25.93
N ASP A 458 15.42 -9.13 -25.88
CA ASP A 458 16.76 -8.63 -26.15
C ASP A 458 17.75 -9.07 -25.07
N VAL A 459 17.34 -8.96 -23.79
CA VAL A 459 18.15 -9.44 -22.66
C VAL A 459 18.33 -10.95 -22.71
N THR A 460 17.27 -11.71 -23.02
CA THR A 460 17.35 -13.17 -23.15
C THR A 460 18.29 -13.58 -24.27
N ALA A 461 18.22 -12.95 -25.44
CA ALA A 461 19.11 -13.21 -26.57
C ALA A 461 20.57 -12.90 -26.23
N TYR A 462 20.80 -11.79 -25.53
CA TYR A 462 22.14 -11.42 -25.05
C TYR A 462 22.73 -12.47 -24.09
N LEU A 463 21.95 -12.90 -23.10
CA LEU A 463 22.39 -13.88 -22.10
C LEU A 463 22.66 -15.26 -22.77
N ALA A 464 21.82 -15.67 -23.73
CA ALA A 464 22.05 -16.87 -24.48
C ALA A 464 23.39 -16.83 -25.26
N GLY A 465 23.72 -15.70 -25.87
CA GLY A 465 25.00 -15.49 -26.55
C GLY A 465 26.22 -15.49 -25.62
N ARG A 466 26.08 -14.90 -24.42
CA ARG A 466 27.20 -14.73 -23.46
C ARG A 466 27.45 -15.95 -22.58
N LEU A 467 26.40 -16.66 -22.16
CA LEU A 467 26.49 -17.78 -21.22
C LEU A 467 26.30 -19.13 -21.87
N GLY A 468 25.81 -19.19 -23.14
CA GLY A 468 25.39 -20.42 -23.78
C GLY A 468 24.16 -21.06 -23.11
N ALA A 469 23.44 -20.28 -22.32
CA ALA A 469 22.21 -20.68 -21.63
C ALA A 469 21.01 -20.28 -22.50
N ALA A 470 20.25 -21.24 -22.94
CA ALA A 470 18.95 -21.08 -23.61
C ALA A 470 17.83 -21.50 -22.65
#